data_794a26542a4be7a09f8765842418d0a0
#
_entry.id   794a26542a4be7a09f8765842418d0a0
#
_cell.length_a   1.000
_cell.length_b   1.000
_cell.length_c   1.000
_cell.angle_alpha   90.00
_cell.angle_beta   90.00
_cell.angle_gamma   90.00
#
_symmetry.space_group_name_H-M   'P 1'
#
loop_
_entity.id
_entity.type
_entity.pdbx_description
1 polymer ?
#
loop_
_entity_poly.entity_id
_entity_poly.type
_entity_poly.pdbx_seq_one_letter_code
_entity_poly.pdbx_strand_id
1 'polypeptide(L)'
;MKMDSLIKELNLLWEPVRPFLVTQIEELYGRQDGHILEIGPFGGLIFALARKNVGKSFSIAAFPQAAIALYRQDARKHGLEDRVRIIETNSSLTGIVDESVDLTIFRGALFFPAIFQVDFKAIYRVLRKAGIAFVGGGFGKYTPAEVISQIRKRSEQLNDTLGRARVTIESVRDQLRSSHLEGCCEIITEGGLWVVMRK
;
A
#
# COMPACT_ATOMS: atom_id res chain seq x y z
N MET A 1 -10.78 -0.15 -21.81
CA MET A 1 -11.24 0.47 -20.54
C MET A 1 -10.17 1.44 -20.08
N LYS A 2 -10.53 2.61 -19.55
CA LYS A 2 -9.54 3.60 -19.08
C LYS A 2 -8.87 3.08 -17.80
N MET A 3 -7.60 3.41 -17.59
CA MET A 3 -6.79 3.00 -16.42
C MET A 3 -7.51 3.31 -15.10
N ASP A 4 -8.10 4.50 -15.00
CA ASP A 4 -8.84 4.97 -13.82
C ASP A 4 -10.00 4.04 -13.43
N SER A 5 -10.75 3.55 -14.44
CA SER A 5 -11.87 2.64 -14.22
C SER A 5 -11.40 1.27 -13.71
N LEU A 6 -10.25 0.79 -14.20
CA LEU A 6 -9.64 -0.47 -13.75
C LEU A 6 -9.15 -0.36 -12.31
N ILE A 7 -8.45 0.73 -11.96
CA ILE A 7 -7.98 0.99 -10.60
C ILE A 7 -9.17 1.08 -9.64
N LYS A 8 -10.22 1.82 -10.03
CA LYS A 8 -11.44 1.95 -9.22
C LYS A 8 -12.11 0.60 -8.99
N GLU A 9 -12.29 -0.17 -10.06
CA GLU A 9 -12.94 -1.49 -9.98
C GLU A 9 -12.12 -2.44 -9.08
N LEU A 10 -10.79 -2.47 -9.24
CA LEU A 10 -9.92 -3.28 -8.40
C LEU A 10 -9.99 -2.86 -6.93
N ASN A 11 -9.97 -1.56 -6.64
CA ASN A 11 -10.09 -1.08 -5.26
C ASN A 11 -11.44 -1.44 -4.63
N LEU A 12 -12.54 -1.38 -5.37
CA LEU A 12 -13.87 -1.81 -4.90
C LEU A 12 -13.91 -3.33 -4.66
N LEU A 13 -13.39 -4.11 -5.59
CA LEU A 13 -13.36 -5.58 -5.49
C LEU A 13 -12.61 -6.04 -4.23
N TRP A 14 -11.58 -5.29 -3.80
CA TRP A 14 -10.76 -5.62 -2.64
C TRP A 14 -11.30 -5.07 -1.30
N GLU A 15 -12.44 -4.37 -1.29
CA GLU A 15 -13.05 -3.88 -0.04
C GLU A 15 -13.24 -4.98 1.01
N PRO A 16 -13.72 -6.21 0.68
CA PRO A 16 -13.90 -7.28 1.66
C PRO A 16 -12.59 -7.78 2.32
N VAL A 17 -11.43 -7.56 1.66
CA VAL A 17 -10.11 -7.97 2.18
C VAL A 17 -9.53 -6.96 3.15
N ARG A 18 -9.93 -5.68 3.04
CA ARG A 18 -9.34 -4.58 3.82
C ARG A 18 -9.35 -4.80 5.33
N PRO A 19 -10.43 -5.28 5.98
CA PRO A 19 -10.44 -5.51 7.43
C PRO A 19 -9.31 -6.45 7.90
N PHE A 20 -9.04 -7.50 7.14
CA PHE A 20 -8.02 -8.50 7.46
C PHE A 20 -6.60 -7.97 7.27
N LEU A 21 -6.37 -7.19 6.21
CA LEU A 21 -5.11 -6.47 6.01
C LEU A 21 -4.87 -5.42 7.10
N VAL A 22 -5.91 -4.72 7.51
CA VAL A 22 -5.84 -3.76 8.62
C VAL A 22 -5.41 -4.45 9.90
N THR A 23 -6.00 -5.62 10.25
CA THR A 23 -5.60 -6.42 11.41
C THR A 23 -4.11 -6.79 11.35
N GLN A 24 -3.61 -7.23 10.19
CA GLN A 24 -2.20 -7.54 10.02
C GLN A 24 -1.30 -6.30 10.18
N ILE A 25 -1.75 -5.15 9.67
CA ILE A 25 -1.02 -3.89 9.80
C ILE A 25 -1.00 -3.42 11.26
N GLU A 26 -2.12 -3.52 11.99
CA GLU A 26 -2.21 -3.18 13.42
C GLU A 26 -1.21 -4.00 14.23
N GLU A 27 -1.12 -5.31 13.95
CA GLU A 27 -0.16 -6.20 14.61
C GLU A 27 1.30 -5.82 14.29
N LEU A 28 1.62 -5.56 13.02
CA LEU A 28 2.97 -5.18 12.60
C LEU A 28 3.40 -3.82 13.16
N TYR A 29 2.48 -2.87 13.21
CA TYR A 29 2.75 -1.52 13.67
C TYR A 29 2.84 -1.43 15.19
N GLY A 30 1.97 -2.14 15.91
CA GLY A 30 1.99 -2.25 17.37
C GLY A 30 1.77 -0.94 18.15
N ARG A 31 1.33 0.14 17.46
CA ARG A 31 1.15 1.48 18.02
C ARG A 31 -0.17 2.07 17.54
N GLN A 32 -0.66 3.10 18.28
CA GLN A 32 -1.89 3.85 17.91
C GLN A 32 -1.61 5.35 17.70
N ASP A 33 -0.37 5.73 17.55
CA ASP A 33 0.05 7.10 17.33
C ASP A 33 0.84 7.22 16.01
N GLY A 34 1.32 8.43 15.72
CA GLY A 34 2.18 8.69 14.58
C GLY A 34 1.46 9.04 13.28
N HIS A 35 2.25 9.25 12.24
CA HIS A 35 1.82 9.59 10.90
C HIS A 35 1.81 8.35 10.00
N ILE A 36 0.66 8.05 9.40
CA ILE A 36 0.49 6.93 8.48
C ILE A 36 0.40 7.45 7.05
N LEU A 37 1.18 6.86 6.16
CA LEU A 37 1.22 7.16 4.74
C LEU A 37 0.83 5.93 3.92
N GLU A 38 -0.27 6.01 3.16
CA GLU A 38 -0.58 5.02 2.13
C GLU A 38 -0.08 5.51 0.76
N ILE A 39 0.56 4.63 -0.02
CA ILE A 39 1.22 4.98 -1.28
C ILE A 39 0.52 4.31 -2.47
N GLY A 40 0.45 5.02 -3.59
CA GLY A 40 0.08 4.52 -4.89
C GLY A 40 -1.43 4.45 -5.14
N PRO A 41 -1.86 3.78 -6.22
CA PRO A 41 -3.26 3.78 -6.66
C PRO A 41 -4.11 2.69 -6.00
N PHE A 42 -3.50 1.65 -5.44
CA PHE A 42 -4.22 0.49 -4.90
C PHE A 42 -4.33 0.61 -3.37
N GLY A 43 -5.34 1.33 -2.91
CA GLY A 43 -5.41 1.75 -1.52
C GLY A 43 -6.80 1.61 -0.88
N GLY A 44 -6.98 2.44 0.15
CA GLY A 44 -8.18 2.52 0.96
C GLY A 44 -8.05 1.85 2.34
N LEU A 45 -6.89 1.28 2.66
CA LEU A 45 -6.57 0.78 4.00
C LEU A 45 -6.50 1.93 5.00
N ILE A 46 -5.97 3.08 4.56
CA ILE A 46 -5.83 4.28 5.39
C ILE A 46 -7.17 4.78 5.94
N PHE A 47 -8.27 4.66 5.19
CA PHE A 47 -9.59 5.06 5.66
C PHE A 47 -10.08 4.17 6.81
N ALA A 48 -9.77 2.88 6.76
CA ALA A 48 -10.11 1.95 7.83
C ALA A 48 -9.23 2.18 9.06
N LEU A 49 -7.94 2.43 8.89
CA LEU A 49 -7.01 2.79 9.97
C LEU A 49 -7.42 4.09 10.65
N ALA A 50 -7.78 5.11 9.86
CA ALA A 50 -8.25 6.40 10.39
C ALA A 50 -9.55 6.27 11.21
N ARG A 51 -10.49 5.43 10.78
CA ARG A 51 -11.72 5.16 11.55
C ARG A 51 -11.45 4.40 12.85
N LYS A 52 -10.46 3.53 12.86
CA LYS A 52 -10.02 2.80 14.06
C LYS A 52 -9.12 3.63 14.97
N ASN A 53 -8.75 4.85 14.56
CA ASN A 53 -7.78 5.71 15.23
C ASN A 53 -6.39 5.04 15.41
N VAL A 54 -6.01 4.20 14.46
CA VAL A 54 -4.64 3.68 14.35
C VAL A 54 -3.80 4.75 13.66
N GLY A 55 -3.07 5.53 14.46
CA GLY A 55 -2.36 6.73 14.02
C GLY A 55 -3.05 8.04 14.42
N LYS A 56 -2.31 9.14 14.37
CA LYS A 56 -2.80 10.51 14.68
C LYS A 56 -3.00 11.36 13.43
N SER A 57 -2.18 11.17 12.40
CA SER A 57 -2.27 11.88 11.12
C SER A 57 -2.18 10.90 9.95
N PHE A 58 -2.88 11.23 8.87
CA PHE A 58 -3.07 10.31 7.75
C PHE A 58 -2.83 11.04 6.44
N SER A 59 -2.03 10.44 5.56
CA SER A 59 -1.79 10.96 4.22
C SER A 59 -1.82 9.85 3.16
N ILE A 60 -2.21 10.21 1.94
CA ILE A 60 -2.09 9.34 0.77
C ILE A 60 -1.12 10.01 -0.20
N ALA A 61 -0.03 9.33 -0.52
CA ALA A 61 0.88 9.67 -1.60
C ALA A 61 0.30 9.11 -2.91
N ALA A 62 -0.49 9.92 -3.61
CA ALA A 62 -1.30 9.50 -4.74
C ALA A 62 -0.57 9.68 -6.07
N PHE A 63 -0.45 8.59 -6.81
CA PHE A 63 -0.02 8.53 -8.21
C PHE A 63 -0.52 7.22 -8.85
N PRO A 64 -0.68 7.11 -10.18
CA PRO A 64 -0.66 8.23 -11.13
C PRO A 64 -1.77 9.25 -10.85
N GLN A 65 -1.77 10.38 -11.54
CA GLN A 65 -2.71 11.50 -11.34
C GLN A 65 -4.18 11.06 -11.26
N ALA A 66 -4.57 10.05 -12.02
CA ALA A 66 -5.89 9.45 -11.99
C ALA A 66 -6.34 8.98 -10.59
N ALA A 67 -5.41 8.52 -9.76
CA ALA A 67 -5.71 8.05 -8.41
C ALA A 67 -6.14 9.18 -7.46
N ILE A 68 -5.71 10.43 -7.71
CA ILE A 68 -6.00 11.58 -6.83
C ILE A 68 -7.51 11.84 -6.75
N ALA A 69 -8.19 11.86 -7.90
CA ALA A 69 -9.63 12.09 -7.94
C ALA A 69 -10.40 10.96 -7.24
N LEU A 70 -9.96 9.71 -7.41
CA LEU A 70 -10.54 8.54 -6.75
C LEU A 70 -10.41 8.65 -5.23
N TYR A 71 -9.22 8.97 -4.71
CA TYR A 71 -9.01 9.12 -3.28
C TYR A 71 -9.77 10.29 -2.66
N ARG A 72 -9.89 11.43 -3.37
CA ARG A 72 -10.74 12.54 -2.93
C ARG A 72 -12.21 12.12 -2.83
N GLN A 73 -12.69 11.35 -3.80
CA GLN A 73 -14.05 10.80 -3.77
C GLN A 73 -14.24 9.84 -2.60
N ASP A 74 -13.28 8.93 -2.39
CA ASP A 74 -13.32 7.95 -1.30
C ASP A 74 -13.24 8.62 0.07
N ALA A 75 -12.39 9.65 0.24
CA ALA A 75 -12.31 10.41 1.49
C ALA A 75 -13.66 11.03 1.86
N ARG A 76 -14.36 11.66 0.89
CA ARG A 76 -15.72 12.19 1.08
C ARG A 76 -16.73 11.10 1.40
N LYS A 77 -16.72 10.00 0.65
CA LYS A 77 -17.61 8.83 0.91
C LYS A 77 -17.48 8.31 2.33
N HIS A 78 -16.28 8.41 2.90
CA HIS A 78 -15.99 7.97 4.26
C HIS A 78 -16.12 9.07 5.34
N GLY A 79 -16.40 10.33 4.96
CA GLY A 79 -16.42 11.47 5.88
C GLY A 79 -15.06 11.74 6.53
N LEU A 80 -13.97 11.57 5.77
CA LEU A 80 -12.60 11.66 6.24
C LEU A 80 -11.76 12.69 5.46
N GLU A 81 -12.40 13.58 4.69
CA GLU A 81 -11.72 14.59 3.88
C GLU A 81 -10.86 15.56 4.70
N ASP A 82 -11.28 15.87 5.92
CA ASP A 82 -10.53 16.73 6.84
C ASP A 82 -9.46 15.97 7.65
N ARG A 83 -9.50 14.64 7.64
CA ARG A 83 -8.58 13.78 8.40
C ARG A 83 -7.49 13.14 7.55
N VAL A 84 -7.74 12.93 6.26
CA VAL A 84 -6.83 12.24 5.35
C VAL A 84 -6.36 13.19 4.27
N ARG A 85 -5.09 13.60 4.34
CA ARG A 85 -4.47 14.48 3.35
C ARG A 85 -4.07 13.70 2.10
N ILE A 86 -4.52 14.14 0.93
CA ILE A 86 -4.12 13.55 -0.36
C ILE A 86 -3.04 14.42 -0.98
N ILE A 87 -1.87 13.83 -1.20
CA ILE A 87 -0.66 14.49 -1.72
C ILE A 87 -0.38 13.91 -3.10
N GLU A 88 -0.40 14.76 -4.12
CA GLU A 88 0.06 14.39 -5.46
C GLU A 88 1.58 14.25 -5.47
N THR A 89 2.08 13.12 -5.94
CA THR A 89 3.50 12.81 -5.95
C THR A 89 3.83 11.77 -7.05
N ASN A 90 4.97 11.12 -6.93
CA ASN A 90 5.43 10.03 -7.78
C ASN A 90 6.01 8.88 -6.93
N SER A 91 6.53 7.84 -7.56
CA SER A 91 7.11 6.69 -6.84
C SER A 91 8.33 7.05 -5.99
N SER A 92 9.05 8.12 -6.30
CA SER A 92 10.16 8.64 -5.49
C SER A 92 9.69 9.52 -4.31
N LEU A 93 8.37 9.61 -4.08
CA LEU A 93 7.77 10.34 -2.97
C LEU A 93 8.24 11.81 -2.88
N THR A 94 8.33 12.47 -4.05
CA THR A 94 8.73 13.87 -4.15
C THR A 94 7.76 14.74 -3.34
N GLY A 95 8.28 15.63 -2.49
CA GLY A 95 7.48 16.51 -1.64
C GLY A 95 6.99 15.88 -0.32
N ILE A 96 7.28 14.59 -0.08
CA ILE A 96 7.12 13.99 1.24
C ILE A 96 8.40 14.27 2.04
N VAL A 97 8.23 14.85 3.22
CA VAL A 97 9.34 15.23 4.09
C VAL A 97 10.08 13.98 4.59
N ASP A 98 11.40 14.06 4.62
CA ASP A 98 12.26 13.00 5.17
C ASP A 98 11.95 12.77 6.65
N GLU A 99 12.03 11.54 7.10
CA GLU A 99 11.84 11.14 8.49
C GLU A 99 10.54 11.67 9.14
N SER A 100 9.46 11.73 8.33
CA SER A 100 8.18 12.28 8.77
C SER A 100 7.07 11.24 8.96
N VAL A 101 7.30 9.98 8.56
CA VAL A 101 6.28 8.93 8.52
C VAL A 101 6.63 7.80 9.49
N ASP A 102 5.67 7.39 10.30
CA ASP A 102 5.82 6.29 11.25
C ASP A 102 5.42 4.94 10.66
N LEU A 103 4.41 4.93 9.79
CA LEU A 103 3.98 3.72 9.06
C LEU A 103 3.72 4.06 7.59
N THR A 104 4.38 3.34 6.69
CA THR A 104 4.12 3.41 5.25
C THR A 104 3.46 2.13 4.77
N ILE A 105 2.40 2.24 3.96
CA ILE A 105 1.70 1.12 3.34
C ILE A 105 1.72 1.30 1.84
N PHE A 106 2.23 0.31 1.09
CA PHE A 106 2.21 0.35 -0.36
C PHE A 106 1.72 -0.99 -0.93
N ARG A 107 0.40 -1.10 -1.07
CA ARG A 107 -0.25 -2.28 -1.63
C ARG A 107 -0.13 -2.31 -3.15
N GLY A 108 0.08 -3.51 -3.71
CA GLY A 108 0.29 -3.72 -5.15
C GLY A 108 1.67 -3.29 -5.66
N ALA A 109 2.53 -2.80 -4.77
CA ALA A 109 3.80 -2.15 -5.06
C ALA A 109 4.71 -2.91 -6.04
N LEU A 110 4.84 -4.21 -5.87
CA LEU A 110 5.79 -5.04 -6.61
C LEU A 110 5.26 -5.51 -7.97
N PHE A 111 3.95 -5.45 -8.20
CA PHE A 111 3.29 -6.25 -9.23
C PHE A 111 2.91 -5.49 -10.50
N PHE A 112 3.00 -4.17 -10.53
CA PHE A 112 2.51 -3.36 -11.65
C PHE A 112 3.58 -2.40 -12.22
N PRO A 113 4.71 -2.94 -12.73
CA PRO A 113 5.82 -2.11 -13.22
C PRO A 113 5.46 -1.26 -14.44
N ALA A 114 4.39 -1.59 -15.15
CA ALA A 114 3.85 -0.77 -16.24
C ALA A 114 3.13 0.50 -15.74
N ILE A 115 2.72 0.56 -14.47
CA ILE A 115 2.03 1.70 -13.88
C ILE A 115 3.00 2.55 -13.06
N PHE A 116 3.87 1.89 -12.27
CA PHE A 116 4.88 2.54 -11.43
C PHE A 116 6.00 1.56 -11.06
N GLN A 117 7.14 2.09 -10.69
CA GLN A 117 8.23 1.31 -10.10
C GLN A 117 8.38 1.68 -8.63
N VAL A 118 8.65 0.68 -7.79
CA VAL A 118 8.87 0.90 -6.36
C VAL A 118 10.25 1.51 -6.15
N ASP A 119 10.30 2.62 -5.42
CA ASP A 119 11.54 3.21 -4.94
C ASP A 119 11.69 2.92 -3.43
N PHE A 120 12.37 1.82 -3.10
CA PHE A 120 12.60 1.43 -1.71
C PHE A 120 13.44 2.45 -0.94
N LYS A 121 14.37 3.17 -1.62
CA LYS A 121 15.15 4.25 -0.98
C LYS A 121 14.26 5.42 -0.59
N ALA A 122 13.32 5.80 -1.46
CA ALA A 122 12.37 6.86 -1.15
C ALA A 122 11.46 6.48 0.04
N ILE A 123 10.98 5.22 0.08
CA ILE A 123 10.20 4.71 1.20
C ILE A 123 11.02 4.77 2.49
N TYR A 124 12.27 4.29 2.48
CA TYR A 124 13.15 4.33 3.65
C TYR A 124 13.47 5.77 4.09
N ARG A 125 13.68 6.68 3.15
CA ARG A 125 13.97 8.09 3.39
C ARG A 125 12.87 8.76 4.22
N VAL A 126 11.61 8.54 3.85
CA VAL A 126 10.47 9.19 4.52
C VAL A 126 10.13 8.57 5.88
N LEU A 127 10.56 7.33 6.17
CA LEU A 127 10.36 6.72 7.47
C LEU A 127 11.16 7.45 8.56
N ARG A 128 10.53 7.66 9.71
CA ARG A 128 11.19 8.07 10.95
C ARG A 128 12.03 6.93 11.52
N LYS A 129 12.91 7.25 12.43
CA LYS A 129 13.56 6.26 13.30
C LYS A 129 12.48 5.43 14.03
N ALA A 130 12.63 4.11 14.04
CA ALA A 130 11.64 3.13 14.48
C ALA A 130 10.34 3.11 13.63
N GLY A 131 10.33 3.72 12.45
CA GLY A 131 9.25 3.64 11.49
C GLY A 131 9.25 2.31 10.73
N ILE A 132 8.06 1.93 10.23
CA ILE A 132 7.84 0.65 9.54
C ILE A 132 7.22 0.91 8.17
N ALA A 133 7.65 0.14 7.15
CA ALA A 133 6.94 0.08 5.89
C ALA A 133 6.42 -1.33 5.63
N PHE A 134 5.20 -1.43 5.11
CA PHE A 134 4.56 -2.65 4.64
C PHE A 134 4.30 -2.53 3.13
N VAL A 135 5.13 -3.16 2.32
CA VAL A 135 5.23 -2.96 0.87
C VAL A 135 5.08 -4.27 0.14
N GLY A 136 4.13 -4.37 -0.78
CA GLY A 136 3.94 -5.62 -1.51
C GLY A 136 2.51 -5.84 -1.94
N GLY A 137 2.04 -7.08 -1.87
CA GLY A 137 0.67 -7.40 -2.22
C GLY A 137 0.29 -8.84 -1.98
N GLY A 138 -0.99 -9.04 -1.84
CA GLY A 138 -1.61 -10.32 -1.50
C GLY A 138 -2.81 -10.10 -0.59
N PHE A 139 -3.43 -11.19 -0.21
CA PHE A 139 -4.64 -11.14 0.63
C PHE A 139 -4.33 -10.89 2.11
N GLY A 140 -3.06 -11.03 2.52
CA GLY A 140 -2.68 -11.01 3.93
C GLY A 140 -3.00 -12.32 4.65
N LYS A 141 -2.34 -12.52 5.80
CA LYS A 141 -2.38 -13.79 6.53
C LYS A 141 -3.73 -14.11 7.19
N TYR A 142 -4.57 -13.09 7.39
CA TYR A 142 -5.83 -13.25 8.13
C TYR A 142 -7.07 -13.36 7.24
N THR A 143 -6.94 -13.20 5.92
CA THR A 143 -8.10 -13.23 5.02
C THR A 143 -8.63 -14.66 4.87
N PRO A 144 -9.91 -14.93 5.21
CA PRO A 144 -10.50 -16.25 5.08
C PRO A 144 -10.54 -16.75 3.64
N ALA A 145 -10.43 -18.06 3.46
CA ALA A 145 -10.46 -18.70 2.15
C ALA A 145 -11.74 -18.37 1.34
N GLU A 146 -12.87 -18.23 2.03
CA GLU A 146 -14.16 -17.88 1.45
C GLU A 146 -14.12 -16.48 0.80
N VAL A 147 -13.56 -15.49 1.49
CA VAL A 147 -13.40 -14.13 0.98
C VAL A 147 -12.46 -14.13 -0.24
N ILE A 148 -11.35 -14.87 -0.16
CA ILE A 148 -10.40 -15.01 -1.26
C ILE A 148 -11.10 -15.63 -2.50
N SER A 149 -11.87 -16.71 -2.31
CA SER A 149 -12.54 -17.42 -3.39
C SER A 149 -13.54 -16.54 -4.13
N GLN A 150 -14.28 -15.69 -3.41
CA GLN A 150 -15.29 -14.77 -3.97
C GLN A 150 -14.69 -13.78 -4.97
N ILE A 151 -13.48 -13.28 -4.70
CA ILE A 151 -12.89 -12.20 -5.51
C ILE A 151 -11.77 -12.67 -6.44
N ARG A 152 -11.21 -13.86 -6.22
CA ARG A 152 -9.99 -14.35 -6.91
C ARG A 152 -10.09 -14.23 -8.42
N LYS A 153 -11.09 -14.86 -9.03
CA LYS A 153 -11.23 -14.90 -10.50
C LYS A 153 -11.30 -13.51 -11.11
N ARG A 154 -12.11 -12.62 -10.52
CA ARG A 154 -12.23 -11.24 -11.03
C ARG A 154 -10.97 -10.42 -10.78
N SER A 155 -10.33 -10.62 -9.63
CA SER A 155 -9.07 -9.98 -9.31
C SER A 155 -7.96 -10.38 -10.28
N GLU A 156 -7.85 -11.66 -10.64
CA GLU A 156 -6.90 -12.15 -11.64
C GLU A 156 -7.12 -11.48 -12.99
N GLN A 157 -8.35 -11.45 -13.51
CA GLN A 157 -8.70 -10.79 -14.78
C GLN A 157 -8.32 -9.29 -14.79
N LEU A 158 -8.61 -8.57 -13.71
CA LEU A 158 -8.27 -7.15 -13.59
C LEU A 158 -6.75 -6.95 -13.51
N ASN A 159 -6.07 -7.78 -12.74
CA ASN A 159 -4.62 -7.76 -12.61
C ASN A 159 -3.92 -8.01 -13.95
N ASP A 160 -4.38 -9.00 -14.72
CA ASP A 160 -3.84 -9.29 -16.05
C ASP A 160 -4.06 -8.12 -17.01
N THR A 161 -5.26 -7.50 -16.97
CA THR A 161 -5.58 -6.32 -17.78
C THR A 161 -4.71 -5.11 -17.41
N LEU A 162 -4.32 -4.99 -16.13
CA LEU A 162 -3.41 -3.96 -15.62
C LEU A 162 -1.93 -4.26 -15.87
N GLY A 163 -1.61 -5.41 -16.48
CA GLY A 163 -0.23 -5.80 -16.76
C GLY A 163 0.53 -6.29 -15.54
N ARG A 164 -0.13 -7.07 -14.67
CA ARG A 164 0.52 -7.65 -13.50
C ARG A 164 1.75 -8.48 -13.89
N ALA A 165 2.90 -8.14 -13.32
CA ALA A 165 4.13 -8.90 -13.48
C ALA A 165 4.19 -10.09 -12.52
N ARG A 166 4.89 -11.16 -12.95
CA ARG A 166 5.29 -12.24 -12.06
C ARG A 166 6.52 -11.78 -11.28
N VAL A 167 6.45 -11.82 -9.96
CA VAL A 167 7.51 -11.38 -9.05
C VAL A 167 7.96 -12.57 -8.21
N THR A 168 9.28 -12.79 -8.13
CA THR A 168 9.89 -13.83 -7.30
C THR A 168 10.53 -13.22 -6.05
N ILE A 169 10.75 -14.05 -5.04
CA ILE A 169 11.47 -13.64 -3.81
C ILE A 169 12.89 -13.16 -4.17
N GLU A 170 13.56 -13.85 -5.09
CA GLU A 170 14.90 -13.50 -5.55
C GLU A 170 14.92 -12.10 -6.18
N SER A 171 13.96 -11.81 -7.06
CA SER A 171 13.88 -10.49 -7.70
C SER A 171 13.64 -9.36 -6.70
N VAL A 172 12.90 -9.62 -5.62
CA VAL A 172 12.72 -8.66 -4.52
C VAL A 172 14.01 -8.49 -3.72
N ARG A 173 14.71 -9.59 -3.39
CA ARG A 173 16.01 -9.52 -2.72
C ARG A 173 17.03 -8.72 -3.50
N ASP A 174 17.08 -8.91 -4.82
CA ASP A 174 18.00 -8.18 -5.69
C ASP A 174 17.70 -6.68 -5.71
N GLN A 175 16.43 -6.30 -5.72
CA GLN A 175 16.02 -4.89 -5.59
C GLN A 175 16.41 -4.30 -4.24
N LEU A 176 16.22 -5.03 -3.14
CA LEU A 176 16.61 -4.60 -1.79
C LEU A 176 18.14 -4.46 -1.67
N ARG A 177 18.88 -5.41 -2.22
CA ARG A 177 20.36 -5.40 -2.26
C ARG A 177 20.87 -4.20 -3.08
N SER A 178 20.31 -3.97 -4.26
CA SER A 178 20.65 -2.81 -5.12
C SER A 178 20.33 -1.47 -4.46
N SER A 179 19.37 -1.47 -3.54
CA SER A 179 19.00 -0.32 -2.73
C SER A 179 19.81 -0.18 -1.44
N HIS A 180 20.68 -1.16 -1.11
CA HIS A 180 21.42 -1.27 0.16
C HIS A 180 20.50 -1.33 1.40
N LEU A 181 19.33 -1.98 1.28
CA LEU A 181 18.31 -2.06 2.33
C LEU A 181 18.05 -3.50 2.80
N GLU A 182 18.80 -4.48 2.32
CA GLU A 182 18.59 -5.90 2.66
C GLU A 182 18.63 -6.15 4.17
N GLY A 183 19.55 -5.47 4.90
CA GLY A 183 19.73 -5.64 6.34
C GLY A 183 18.61 -5.07 7.21
N CYS A 184 17.72 -4.23 6.67
CA CYS A 184 16.59 -3.64 7.40
C CYS A 184 15.23 -4.12 6.89
N CYS A 185 15.21 -5.14 6.02
CA CYS A 185 14.01 -5.66 5.38
C CYS A 185 13.82 -7.15 5.65
N GLU A 186 12.58 -7.53 5.92
CA GLU A 186 12.11 -8.91 5.99
C GLU A 186 11.12 -9.17 4.85
N ILE A 187 11.25 -10.31 4.16
CA ILE A 187 10.30 -10.75 3.14
C ILE A 187 9.34 -11.75 3.76
N ILE A 188 8.06 -11.42 3.76
CA ILE A 188 6.97 -12.26 4.25
C ILE A 188 6.21 -12.84 3.06
N THR A 189 5.97 -14.16 3.07
CA THR A 189 5.23 -14.86 2.00
C THR A 189 3.85 -15.34 2.42
N GLU A 190 3.53 -15.25 3.70
CA GLU A 190 2.22 -15.63 4.22
C GLU A 190 1.13 -14.66 3.75
N GLY A 191 0.16 -15.19 3.03
CA GLY A 191 -0.94 -14.40 2.45
C GLY A 191 -0.55 -13.46 1.31
N GLY A 192 0.65 -13.59 0.74
CA GLY A 192 1.12 -12.76 -0.37
C GLY A 192 2.64 -12.66 -0.44
N LEU A 193 3.14 -11.66 -1.15
CA LEU A 193 4.56 -11.32 -1.17
C LEU A 193 4.72 -9.89 -0.65
N TRP A 194 5.30 -9.77 0.53
CA TRP A 194 5.41 -8.50 1.25
C TRP A 194 6.83 -8.27 1.74
N VAL A 195 7.25 -7.03 1.73
CA VAL A 195 8.48 -6.53 2.37
C VAL A 195 8.06 -5.72 3.59
N VAL A 196 8.54 -6.11 4.76
CA VAL A 196 8.48 -5.32 5.99
C VAL A 196 9.83 -4.65 6.18
N MET A 197 9.86 -3.34 6.08
CA MET A 197 11.08 -2.55 6.26
C MET A 197 11.01 -1.84 7.62
N ARG A 198 12.14 -1.81 8.35
CA ARG A 198 12.26 -1.14 9.66
C ARG A 198 13.45 -0.18 9.64
N LYS A 199 13.24 1.05 10.09
CA LYS A 199 14.28 2.08 10.17
C LYS A 199 14.78 2.32 11.60
#